data_a60fc304bce480f975f1b8eca582f044
#
_entry.id   a60fc304bce480f975f1b8eca582f044
#
_cell.length_a   1.000
_cell.length_b   1.000
_cell.length_c   1.000
_cell.angle_alpha   90.00
_cell.angle_beta   90.00
_cell.angle_gamma   90.00
#
_symmetry.space_group_name_H-M   'P 1'
#
loop_
_entity.id
_entity.type
_entity.pdbx_description
1 polymer ?
#
loop_
_entity_poly.entity_id
_entity_poly.type
_entity_poly.pdbx_seq_one_letter_code
_entity_poly.pdbx_strand_id
1 'polypeptide(L)'
;KDELYEVDFLRHLYKKVAQSNVLIVNHAFLAQESLRKQPLLPESPWLIIDEAHHLPDIASRMASERVNSVILKKQVTHFIEKEQLFVALQQIFQQFSEEQRFVKIYQQGLLDFVDEWQDFLFELHRLFSKTQKRIDHQELLLTKERIDYLSAAGEKHSQTLQLLLQELLTIQSKLQQTIMSQLETFSLADRIVFVRLFQFFDEIERIHHCFTIYLDDWRPRWVKEYLPQNEDHGLIEIHDLEASLLPETKWYPRYERIIYTSGTLKFGNNKKYLPQRLGLTEVTFKTLPTPYNYAENARVYVPEEAVAIQNASSYEMGQYISDTIEKLMAQEERSMLVLFTSHELLSTVYHQVQPRLLEKGQEVLAQGISGSREKILKRFSNGKPNVLLGADSFWEGVDLPGTALQLLIVTRLPFENPKRPLVQAKYAYLEAEGIQPFAQEAVPKAALRLRQALGRLIRSEEDRGALLILDRRLVTAKYGKRLIKVFPKGLSVKEAPMPEILEELKEFLNK
;
A
#
# COMPACT_ATOMS: atom_id res chain seq x y z
N LYS A 1 -22.01 12.44 35.09
CA LYS A 1 -21.27 11.19 34.72
C LYS A 1 -21.98 10.41 33.62
N ASP A 2 -23.31 10.46 33.54
CA ASP A 2 -24.13 9.74 32.55
C ASP A 2 -24.17 10.47 31.18
N GLU A 3 -24.11 11.79 31.14
CA GLU A 3 -24.12 12.60 29.92
C GLU A 3 -22.86 12.39 29.05
N LEU A 4 -21.68 12.21 29.66
CA LEU A 4 -20.44 11.85 28.94
C LEU A 4 -20.48 10.42 28.36
N TYR A 5 -21.32 9.56 28.90
CA TYR A 5 -21.50 8.17 28.49
C TYR A 5 -22.32 8.05 27.20
N GLU A 6 -23.21 8.99 26.91
CA GLU A 6 -24.02 9.03 25.69
C GLU A 6 -23.23 9.64 24.48
N VAL A 7 -22.19 10.41 24.76
CA VAL A 7 -21.36 11.11 23.73
C VAL A 7 -20.14 10.29 23.30
N ASP A 8 -19.84 9.15 23.92
CA ASP A 8 -18.73 8.28 23.51
C ASP A 8 -19.10 7.51 22.23
N PHE A 9 -18.77 8.12 21.07
CA PHE A 9 -19.00 7.57 19.75
C PHE A 9 -18.44 6.15 19.57
N LEU A 10 -17.23 5.88 20.08
CA LEU A 10 -16.59 4.57 19.95
C LEU A 10 -17.38 3.50 20.73
N ARG A 11 -17.80 3.80 21.94
CA ARG A 11 -18.60 2.88 22.74
C ARG A 11 -19.97 2.58 22.10
N HIS A 12 -20.61 3.62 21.55
CA HIS A 12 -21.85 3.45 20.82
C HIS A 12 -21.65 2.60 19.55
N LEU A 13 -20.53 2.82 18.85
CA LEU A 13 -20.14 2.02 17.71
C LEU A 13 -19.93 0.55 18.11
N TYR A 14 -19.18 0.26 19.18
CA TYR A 14 -18.96 -1.12 19.64
C TYR A 14 -20.26 -1.82 20.07
N LYS A 15 -21.20 -1.12 20.69
CA LYS A 15 -22.54 -1.67 20.96
C LYS A 15 -23.29 -2.04 19.68
N LYS A 16 -23.23 -1.17 18.66
CA LYS A 16 -23.84 -1.45 17.35
C LYS A 16 -23.16 -2.63 16.66
N VAL A 17 -21.82 -2.69 16.69
CA VAL A 17 -21.06 -3.82 16.16
C VAL A 17 -21.49 -5.14 16.78
N ALA A 18 -21.61 -5.19 18.12
CA ALA A 18 -22.03 -6.39 18.83
C ALA A 18 -23.47 -6.85 18.53
N GLN A 19 -24.33 -5.94 18.08
CA GLN A 19 -25.75 -6.21 17.75
C GLN A 19 -25.97 -6.43 16.23
N SER A 20 -24.94 -6.26 15.42
CA SER A 20 -25.06 -6.33 13.96
C SER A 20 -24.98 -7.77 13.47
N ASN A 21 -25.89 -8.15 12.56
CA ASN A 21 -25.86 -9.45 11.90
C ASN A 21 -24.86 -9.51 10.74
N VAL A 22 -24.49 -8.36 10.18
CA VAL A 22 -23.51 -8.21 9.09
C VAL A 22 -22.58 -7.06 9.43
N LEU A 23 -21.27 -7.30 9.36
CA LEU A 23 -20.22 -6.31 9.54
C LEU A 23 -19.43 -6.17 8.26
N ILE A 24 -19.32 -4.93 7.77
CA ILE A 24 -18.49 -4.62 6.59
C ILE A 24 -17.26 -3.87 7.08
N VAL A 25 -16.10 -4.44 6.79
CA VAL A 25 -14.79 -3.87 7.15
C VAL A 25 -13.88 -3.86 5.91
N ASN A 26 -12.88 -2.99 5.89
CA ASN A 26 -11.88 -3.04 4.83
C ASN A 26 -10.83 -4.14 5.13
N HIS A 27 -10.11 -4.57 4.09
CA HIS A 27 -9.08 -5.62 4.20
C HIS A 27 -7.96 -5.27 5.18
N ALA A 28 -7.54 -3.99 5.22
CA ALA A 28 -6.48 -3.55 6.12
C ALA A 28 -6.90 -3.71 7.59
N PHE A 29 -8.15 -3.34 7.91
CA PHE A 29 -8.70 -3.56 9.25
C PHE A 29 -8.83 -5.05 9.56
N LEU A 30 -9.32 -5.87 8.63
CA LEU A 30 -9.43 -7.32 8.82
C LEU A 30 -8.05 -7.96 9.08
N ALA A 31 -7.04 -7.58 8.30
CA ALA A 31 -5.68 -8.10 8.47
C ALA A 31 -5.07 -7.65 9.82
N GLN A 32 -5.23 -6.37 10.18
CA GLN A 32 -4.76 -5.85 11.45
C GLN A 32 -5.48 -6.48 12.65
N GLU A 33 -6.79 -6.66 12.55
CA GLU A 33 -7.63 -7.34 13.56
C GLU A 33 -7.17 -8.78 13.79
N SER A 34 -6.78 -9.47 12.71
CA SER A 34 -6.29 -10.84 12.77
C SER A 34 -4.95 -10.99 13.49
N LEU A 35 -4.15 -9.93 13.54
CA LEU A 35 -2.86 -9.91 14.23
C LEU A 35 -3.00 -9.54 15.72
N ARG A 36 -4.17 -9.07 16.16
CA ARG A 36 -4.39 -8.68 17.57
C ARG A 36 -4.41 -9.87 18.50
N LYS A 37 -3.84 -9.69 19.70
CA LYS A 37 -3.96 -10.65 20.81
C LYS A 37 -5.42 -10.79 21.29
N GLN A 38 -6.16 -9.68 21.28
CA GLN A 38 -7.59 -9.62 21.65
C GLN A 38 -8.38 -9.03 20.48
N PRO A 39 -9.18 -9.83 19.79
CA PRO A 39 -10.02 -9.38 18.70
C PRO A 39 -11.10 -8.38 19.16
N LEU A 40 -11.37 -7.38 18.32
CA LEU A 40 -12.44 -6.39 18.55
C LEU A 40 -13.75 -6.81 17.88
N LEU A 41 -13.66 -7.57 16.78
CA LEU A 41 -14.83 -8.05 16.06
C LEU A 41 -15.47 -9.22 16.79
N PRO A 42 -16.81 -9.27 16.87
CA PRO A 42 -17.52 -10.41 17.42
C PRO A 42 -17.24 -11.69 16.62
N GLU A 43 -17.46 -12.82 17.26
CA GLU A 43 -17.37 -14.11 16.58
C GLU A 43 -18.41 -14.21 15.46
N SER A 44 -17.99 -14.76 14.35
CA SER A 44 -18.85 -15.02 13.19
C SER A 44 -18.44 -16.33 12.54
N PRO A 45 -19.38 -17.19 12.14
CA PRO A 45 -19.06 -18.42 11.42
C PRO A 45 -18.63 -18.18 9.98
N TRP A 46 -18.95 -17.02 9.41
CA TRP A 46 -18.71 -16.72 8.00
C TRP A 46 -17.78 -15.51 7.84
N LEU A 47 -16.85 -15.64 6.89
CA LEU A 47 -16.04 -14.54 6.38
C LEU A 47 -16.18 -14.48 4.85
N ILE A 48 -16.61 -13.33 4.32
CA ILE A 48 -16.68 -13.09 2.88
C ILE A 48 -15.68 -11.98 2.55
N ILE A 49 -14.75 -12.29 1.66
CA ILE A 49 -13.68 -11.37 1.25
C ILE A 49 -13.89 -11.03 -0.22
N ASP A 50 -14.38 -9.83 -0.48
CA ASP A 50 -14.48 -9.30 -1.82
C ASP A 50 -13.16 -8.72 -2.29
N GLU A 51 -12.91 -8.68 -3.61
CA GLU A 51 -11.64 -8.28 -4.22
C GLU A 51 -10.41 -8.97 -3.57
N ALA A 52 -10.56 -10.26 -3.29
CA ALA A 52 -9.60 -11.05 -2.53
C ALA A 52 -8.19 -11.14 -3.17
N HIS A 53 -8.05 -10.73 -4.45
CA HIS A 53 -6.76 -10.67 -5.12
C HIS A 53 -5.79 -9.63 -4.51
N HIS A 54 -6.31 -8.65 -3.75
CA HIS A 54 -5.49 -7.68 -3.01
C HIS A 54 -4.94 -8.23 -1.70
N LEU A 55 -5.53 -9.29 -1.19
CA LEU A 55 -5.28 -9.78 0.15
C LEU A 55 -3.82 -10.15 0.43
N PRO A 56 -3.08 -10.81 -0.50
CA PRO A 56 -1.67 -11.12 -0.26
C PRO A 56 -0.81 -9.88 -0.01
N ASP A 57 -0.99 -8.84 -0.83
CA ASP A 57 -0.20 -7.61 -0.71
C ASP A 57 -0.60 -6.80 0.54
N ILE A 58 -1.89 -6.82 0.92
CA ILE A 58 -2.38 -6.15 2.13
C ILE A 58 -1.91 -6.89 3.38
N ALA A 59 -2.01 -8.21 3.41
CA ALA A 59 -1.54 -9.02 4.52
C ALA A 59 -0.03 -8.82 4.77
N SER A 60 0.77 -8.87 3.71
CA SER A 60 2.21 -8.58 3.80
C SER A 60 2.50 -7.18 4.36
N ARG A 61 1.77 -6.17 3.88
CA ARG A 61 1.93 -4.78 4.36
C ARG A 61 1.52 -4.61 5.83
N MET A 62 0.46 -5.27 6.27
CA MET A 62 -0.01 -5.16 7.66
C MET A 62 0.86 -5.94 8.64
N ALA A 63 1.49 -7.02 8.18
CA ALA A 63 2.47 -7.78 8.97
C ALA A 63 3.87 -7.15 8.96
N SER A 64 4.10 -6.13 8.13
CA SER A 64 5.37 -5.40 8.13
C SER A 64 5.48 -4.55 9.39
N GLU A 65 6.63 -4.64 10.05
CA GLU A 65 6.98 -3.78 11.16
C GLU A 65 7.53 -2.45 10.64
N ARG A 66 7.21 -1.36 11.34
CA ARG A 66 7.69 -0.03 10.94
C ARG A 66 7.94 0.87 12.13
N VAL A 67 9.01 1.64 12.08
CA VAL A 67 9.31 2.70 13.04
C VAL A 67 9.45 4.02 12.28
N ASN A 68 8.49 4.92 12.51
CA ASN A 68 8.49 6.26 11.93
C ASN A 68 9.00 7.26 12.96
N SER A 69 10.11 7.94 12.65
CA SER A 69 10.77 8.86 13.57
C SER A 69 9.91 10.05 14.01
N VAL A 70 9.07 10.59 13.10
CA VAL A 70 8.17 11.70 13.41
C VAL A 70 7.11 11.27 14.40
N ILE A 71 6.52 10.08 14.18
CA ILE A 71 5.46 9.54 15.04
C ILE A 71 6.07 9.22 16.40
N LEU A 72 7.21 8.53 16.43
CA LEU A 72 7.90 8.18 17.66
C LEU A 72 8.22 9.41 18.51
N LYS A 73 8.85 10.43 17.92
CA LYS A 73 9.18 11.66 18.62
C LYS A 73 7.92 12.35 19.17
N LYS A 74 6.85 12.42 18.36
CA LYS A 74 5.57 13.01 18.80
C LYS A 74 4.95 12.23 19.95
N GLN A 75 4.97 10.90 19.89
CA GLN A 75 4.41 10.05 20.95
C GLN A 75 5.16 10.24 22.26
N VAL A 76 6.49 10.19 22.23
CA VAL A 76 7.31 10.39 23.43
C VAL A 76 7.14 11.80 23.99
N THR A 77 7.20 12.83 23.16
CA THR A 77 6.99 14.23 23.58
C THR A 77 5.59 14.43 24.18
N HIS A 78 4.56 13.87 23.52
CA HIS A 78 3.20 13.98 24.01
C HIS A 78 2.99 13.26 25.35
N PHE A 79 3.61 12.10 25.49
CA PHE A 79 3.60 11.34 26.74
C PHE A 79 4.30 12.08 27.89
N ILE A 80 5.47 12.71 27.64
CA ILE A 80 6.26 13.41 28.66
C ILE A 80 5.70 14.80 28.98
N GLU A 81 5.37 15.61 27.96
CA GLU A 81 5.13 17.05 28.15
C GLU A 81 3.65 17.45 28.08
N LYS A 82 2.87 16.86 27.16
CA LYS A 82 1.52 17.38 26.86
C LYS A 82 0.39 16.72 27.64
N GLU A 83 0.46 15.43 27.92
CA GLU A 83 -0.60 14.74 28.64
C GLU A 83 -0.48 14.84 30.16
N GLN A 84 0.58 15.46 30.65
CA GLN A 84 0.90 15.50 32.10
C GLN A 84 0.90 14.10 32.75
N LEU A 85 1.07 13.05 31.92
CA LEU A 85 0.96 11.67 32.35
C LEU A 85 2.03 11.35 33.42
N PHE A 86 3.27 11.84 33.21
CA PHE A 86 4.33 11.70 34.22
C PHE A 86 4.03 12.45 35.51
N VAL A 87 3.43 13.63 35.43
CA VAL A 87 3.01 14.40 36.61
C VAL A 87 1.94 13.62 37.38
N ALA A 88 0.96 13.08 36.65
CA ALA A 88 -0.10 12.24 37.26
C ALA A 88 0.51 10.98 37.89
N LEU A 89 1.41 10.28 37.23
CA LEU A 89 2.10 9.09 37.78
C LEU A 89 2.94 9.43 39.01
N GLN A 90 3.65 10.55 39.02
CA GLN A 90 4.39 11.01 40.19
C GLN A 90 3.45 11.32 41.39
N GLN A 91 2.29 11.89 41.14
CA GLN A 91 1.28 12.15 42.17
C GLN A 91 0.66 10.85 42.70
N ILE A 92 0.30 9.92 41.81
CA ILE A 92 -0.26 8.62 42.18
C ILE A 92 0.71 7.84 43.05
N PHE A 93 2.00 7.83 42.67
CA PHE A 93 3.03 7.13 43.42
C PHE A 93 3.73 7.97 44.47
N GLN A 94 3.15 9.10 44.92
CA GLN A 94 3.76 9.97 45.91
C GLN A 94 4.10 9.26 47.24
N GLN A 95 3.32 8.27 47.61
CA GLN A 95 3.52 7.47 48.81
C GLN A 95 4.37 6.20 48.60
N PHE A 96 4.75 5.92 47.35
CA PHE A 96 5.50 4.74 46.92
C PHE A 96 6.89 5.17 46.40
N SER A 97 7.86 5.23 47.27
CA SER A 97 9.17 5.80 46.99
C SER A 97 9.96 5.05 45.87
N GLU A 98 9.78 3.75 45.80
CA GLU A 98 10.44 2.91 44.80
C GLU A 98 9.82 3.10 43.42
N GLU A 99 8.52 3.09 43.29
CA GLU A 99 7.79 3.31 42.04
C GLU A 99 7.98 4.74 41.52
N GLN A 100 8.00 5.73 42.41
CA GLN A 100 8.29 7.11 42.03
C GLN A 100 9.72 7.22 41.42
N ARG A 101 10.66 6.46 41.96
CA ARG A 101 12.02 6.37 41.38
C ARG A 101 11.98 5.71 40.00
N PHE A 102 11.23 4.62 39.83
CA PHE A 102 11.10 3.96 38.54
C PHE A 102 10.46 4.88 37.48
N VAL A 103 9.44 5.64 37.82
CA VAL A 103 8.82 6.63 36.93
C VAL A 103 9.84 7.67 36.45
N LYS A 104 10.70 8.19 37.33
CA LYS A 104 11.76 9.15 36.98
C LYS A 104 12.82 8.54 36.07
N ILE A 105 13.28 7.32 36.36
CA ILE A 105 14.26 6.60 35.53
C ILE A 105 13.66 6.30 34.17
N TYR A 106 12.41 5.90 34.11
CA TYR A 106 11.71 5.65 32.86
C TYR A 106 11.60 6.90 31.99
N GLN A 107 11.26 8.05 32.60
CA GLN A 107 11.23 9.34 31.91
C GLN A 107 12.60 9.69 31.30
N GLN A 108 13.67 9.58 32.09
CA GLN A 108 15.01 9.86 31.61
C GLN A 108 15.41 8.89 30.49
N GLY A 109 15.18 7.60 30.66
CA GLY A 109 15.45 6.59 29.63
C GLY A 109 14.72 6.82 28.32
N LEU A 110 13.49 7.37 28.35
CA LEU A 110 12.78 7.77 27.13
C LEU A 110 13.42 8.97 26.43
N LEU A 111 13.94 9.95 27.19
CA LEU A 111 14.67 11.09 26.62
C LEU A 111 15.98 10.63 25.99
N ASP A 112 16.76 9.82 26.71
CA ASP A 112 18.01 9.26 26.23
C ASP A 112 17.77 8.39 24.96
N PHE A 113 16.67 7.66 24.92
CA PHE A 113 16.26 6.88 23.75
C PHE A 113 15.95 7.78 22.53
N VAL A 114 15.26 8.90 22.72
CA VAL A 114 14.93 9.83 21.60
C VAL A 114 16.18 10.50 21.05
N ASP A 115 17.13 10.87 21.92
CA ASP A 115 18.39 11.49 21.51
C ASP A 115 19.26 10.50 20.74
N GLU A 116 19.44 9.27 21.25
CA GLU A 116 20.17 8.20 20.56
C GLU A 116 19.51 7.81 19.24
N TRP A 117 18.16 7.85 19.17
CA TRP A 117 17.40 7.61 17.95
C TRP A 117 17.74 8.64 16.87
N GLN A 118 17.90 9.91 17.22
CA GLN A 118 18.26 10.95 16.26
C GLN A 118 19.66 10.75 15.69
N ASP A 119 20.62 10.39 16.53
CA ASP A 119 21.98 10.09 16.10
C ASP A 119 22.03 8.88 15.17
N PHE A 120 21.28 7.84 15.49
CA PHE A 120 21.12 6.66 14.64
C PHE A 120 20.53 7.00 13.26
N LEU A 121 19.49 7.83 13.21
CA LEU A 121 18.90 8.27 11.95
C LEU A 121 19.87 9.11 11.11
N PHE A 122 20.65 9.97 11.75
CA PHE A 122 21.69 10.74 11.08
C PHE A 122 22.69 9.84 10.36
N GLU A 123 23.13 8.76 11.02
CA GLU A 123 24.04 7.79 10.41
C GLU A 123 23.38 7.01 9.24
N LEU A 124 22.13 6.60 9.39
CA LEU A 124 21.37 5.99 8.28
C LEU A 124 21.25 6.95 7.10
N HIS A 125 20.99 8.22 7.36
CA HIS A 125 20.89 9.24 6.31
C HIS A 125 22.23 9.50 5.63
N ARG A 126 23.33 9.51 6.39
CA ARG A 126 24.68 9.59 5.86
C ARG A 126 25.02 8.41 4.95
N LEU A 127 24.65 7.19 5.35
CA LEU A 127 24.82 5.98 4.55
C LEU A 127 23.98 6.04 3.27
N PHE A 128 22.73 6.46 3.38
CA PHE A 128 21.84 6.66 2.24
C PHE A 128 22.44 7.66 1.25
N SER A 129 22.87 8.82 1.69
CA SER A 129 23.46 9.87 0.84
C SER A 129 24.73 9.43 0.13
N LYS A 130 25.58 8.62 0.79
CA LYS A 130 26.77 8.02 0.18
C LYS A 130 26.42 7.00 -0.90
N THR A 131 25.32 6.27 -0.72
CA THR A 131 24.91 5.19 -1.62
C THR A 131 24.14 5.75 -2.83
N GLN A 132 23.37 6.82 -2.64
CA GLN A 132 22.52 7.44 -3.68
C GLN A 132 23.32 8.08 -4.83
N LYS A 133 24.58 8.48 -4.63
CA LYS A 133 25.43 9.01 -5.74
C LYS A 133 25.55 8.05 -6.94
N ARG A 134 24.96 6.84 -6.83
CA ARG A 134 24.99 5.79 -7.87
C ARG A 134 23.60 5.27 -8.30
N ILE A 135 22.50 5.61 -7.59
CA ILE A 135 21.20 4.95 -7.80
C ILE A 135 20.06 5.96 -7.59
N ASP A 136 19.15 6.10 -8.55
CA ASP A 136 17.93 6.94 -8.55
C ASP A 136 16.81 6.43 -7.62
N HIS A 137 17.12 5.90 -6.44
CA HIS A 137 16.08 5.35 -5.55
C HIS A 137 15.93 6.17 -4.27
N GLN A 138 14.67 6.33 -3.82
CA GLN A 138 14.30 7.01 -2.59
C GLN A 138 14.37 6.09 -1.36
N GLU A 139 14.88 4.87 -1.51
CA GLU A 139 14.89 3.82 -0.50
C GLU A 139 16.27 3.14 -0.43
N LEU A 140 16.69 2.74 0.77
CA LEU A 140 17.95 2.04 1.04
C LEU A 140 17.66 0.66 1.62
N LEU A 141 17.99 -0.41 0.88
CA LEU A 141 17.95 -1.76 1.42
C LEU A 141 19.04 -1.93 2.48
N LEU A 142 18.67 -2.32 3.68
CA LEU A 142 19.57 -2.56 4.82
C LEU A 142 19.99 -4.03 4.79
N THR A 143 21.18 -4.29 4.26
CA THR A 143 21.81 -5.61 4.29
C THR A 143 22.60 -5.78 5.59
N LYS A 144 22.91 -7.03 5.96
CA LYS A 144 23.75 -7.32 7.12
C LYS A 144 25.07 -6.56 7.07
N GLU A 145 25.74 -6.55 5.92
CA GLU A 145 27.01 -5.82 5.71
C GLU A 145 26.88 -4.31 5.95
N ARG A 146 25.75 -3.71 5.58
CA ARG A 146 25.50 -2.28 5.81
C ARG A 146 25.26 -1.97 7.29
N ILE A 147 24.54 -2.85 7.98
CA ILE A 147 24.30 -2.71 9.42
C ILE A 147 25.60 -2.98 10.20
N ASP A 148 26.38 -3.99 9.82
CA ASP A 148 27.68 -4.27 10.42
C ASP A 148 28.65 -3.10 10.19
N TYR A 149 28.60 -2.45 9.02
CA TYR A 149 29.39 -1.23 8.74
C TYR A 149 29.01 -0.07 9.67
N LEU A 150 27.72 0.19 9.89
CA LEU A 150 27.25 1.21 10.83
C LEU A 150 27.73 0.91 12.26
N SER A 151 27.74 -0.37 12.65
CA SER A 151 28.21 -0.80 13.97
C SER A 151 29.73 -0.75 14.12
N ALA A 152 30.49 -0.98 13.05
CA ALA A 152 31.97 -0.99 13.06
C ALA A 152 32.59 0.42 13.01
N ALA A 153 31.86 1.44 12.57
CA ALA A 153 32.32 2.83 12.48
C ALA A 153 32.56 3.51 13.85
N GLY A 154 32.50 2.77 14.95
CA GLY A 154 32.63 3.27 16.31
C GLY A 154 31.35 3.86 16.89
N GLU A 155 30.32 3.94 16.11
CA GLU A 155 29.03 4.50 16.43
C GLU A 155 28.01 3.35 16.63
N LYS A 156 27.94 2.87 17.88
CA LYS A 156 27.10 1.69 18.24
C LYS A 156 25.65 2.07 18.50
N HIS A 157 25.10 3.08 17.80
CA HIS A 157 23.78 3.62 18.07
C HIS A 157 22.67 2.54 18.07
N SER A 158 22.71 1.61 17.13
CA SER A 158 21.71 0.55 17.09
C SER A 158 21.78 -0.40 18.28
N GLN A 159 22.99 -0.71 18.78
CA GLN A 159 23.16 -1.54 19.98
C GLN A 159 22.79 -0.77 21.24
N THR A 160 23.15 0.52 21.32
CA THR A 160 22.75 1.39 22.42
C THR A 160 21.23 1.54 22.50
N LEU A 161 20.56 1.74 21.36
CA LEU A 161 19.10 1.76 21.28
C LEU A 161 18.46 0.46 21.78
N GLN A 162 19.03 -0.69 21.41
CA GLN A 162 18.54 -1.99 21.90
C GLN A 162 18.68 -2.12 23.41
N LEU A 163 19.80 -1.70 23.99
CA LEU A 163 20.01 -1.72 25.42
C LEU A 163 19.05 -0.79 26.15
N LEU A 164 18.90 0.45 25.68
CA LEU A 164 17.92 1.42 26.24
C LEU A 164 16.49 0.87 26.22
N LEU A 165 16.09 0.25 25.12
CA LEU A 165 14.76 -0.39 25.01
C LEU A 165 14.61 -1.55 26.00
N GLN A 166 15.63 -2.39 26.20
CA GLN A 166 15.59 -3.48 27.19
C GLN A 166 15.47 -2.95 28.63
N GLU A 167 16.19 -1.86 28.96
CA GLU A 167 16.06 -1.20 30.25
C GLU A 167 14.67 -0.62 30.46
N LEU A 168 14.11 0.06 29.44
CA LEU A 168 12.74 0.57 29.48
C LEU A 168 11.73 -0.55 29.72
N LEU A 169 11.83 -1.67 29.01
CA LEU A 169 10.94 -2.83 29.18
C LEU A 169 11.06 -3.44 30.60
N THR A 170 12.26 -3.46 31.16
CA THR A 170 12.48 -3.95 32.51
C THR A 170 11.74 -3.07 33.54
N ILE A 171 11.79 -1.75 33.38
CA ILE A 171 11.09 -0.80 34.25
C ILE A 171 9.57 -0.91 34.02
N GLN A 172 9.11 -1.02 32.77
CA GLN A 172 7.72 -1.23 32.43
C GLN A 172 7.14 -2.45 33.15
N SER A 173 7.83 -3.59 33.07
CA SER A 173 7.39 -4.83 33.73
C SER A 173 7.22 -4.65 35.25
N LYS A 174 8.14 -3.95 35.90
CA LYS A 174 8.07 -3.66 37.35
C LYS A 174 6.88 -2.75 37.66
N LEU A 175 6.73 -1.64 36.95
CA LEU A 175 5.60 -0.72 37.13
C LEU A 175 4.27 -1.42 36.88
N GLN A 176 4.17 -2.23 35.83
CA GLN A 176 2.96 -2.97 35.50
C GLN A 176 2.61 -3.99 36.60
N GLN A 177 3.60 -4.73 37.11
CA GLN A 177 3.40 -5.69 38.20
C GLN A 177 2.86 -4.99 39.45
N THR A 178 3.48 -3.86 39.87
CA THR A 178 3.01 -3.09 41.03
C THR A 178 1.61 -2.56 40.83
N ILE A 179 1.32 -1.94 39.69
CA ILE A 179 -0.01 -1.41 39.37
C ILE A 179 -1.08 -2.52 39.44
N MET A 180 -0.79 -3.67 38.79
CA MET A 180 -1.76 -4.78 38.74
C MET A 180 -1.98 -5.43 40.11
N SER A 181 -0.94 -5.54 40.93
CA SER A 181 -1.06 -6.13 42.28
C SER A 181 -1.89 -5.28 43.25
N GLN A 182 -2.00 -3.98 42.98
CA GLN A 182 -2.70 -3.01 43.85
C GLN A 182 -3.85 -2.31 43.10
N LEU A 183 -4.32 -2.84 41.98
CA LEU A 183 -5.28 -2.17 41.10
C LEU A 183 -6.59 -1.75 41.82
N GLU A 184 -7.04 -2.55 42.78
CA GLU A 184 -8.26 -2.26 43.55
C GLU A 184 -8.12 -1.07 44.52
N THR A 185 -6.90 -0.72 44.95
CA THR A 185 -6.63 0.40 45.85
C THR A 185 -6.66 1.75 45.14
N PHE A 186 -6.48 1.77 43.82
CA PHE A 186 -6.42 3.00 43.03
C PHE A 186 -7.83 3.50 42.65
N SER A 187 -7.97 4.81 42.55
CA SER A 187 -9.21 5.47 42.12
C SER A 187 -9.52 5.16 40.65
N LEU A 188 -10.79 5.38 40.24
CA LEU A 188 -11.17 5.23 38.83
C LEU A 188 -10.34 6.19 37.92
N ALA A 189 -10.04 7.39 38.39
CA ALA A 189 -9.21 8.35 37.64
C ALA A 189 -7.78 7.82 37.43
N ASP A 190 -7.16 7.23 38.45
CA ASP A 190 -5.83 6.64 38.36
C ASP A 190 -5.80 5.45 37.40
N ARG A 191 -6.83 4.61 37.40
CA ARG A 191 -6.97 3.48 36.48
C ARG A 191 -7.05 3.94 35.01
N ILE A 192 -7.64 5.10 34.71
CA ILE A 192 -7.64 5.69 33.37
C ILE A 192 -6.21 6.11 32.97
N VAL A 193 -5.44 6.67 33.91
CA VAL A 193 -4.02 7.01 33.67
C VAL A 193 -3.23 5.73 33.35
N PHE A 194 -3.46 4.64 34.07
CA PHE A 194 -2.77 3.37 33.84
C PHE A 194 -3.11 2.73 32.48
N VAL A 195 -4.36 2.85 32.01
CA VAL A 195 -4.73 2.38 30.67
C VAL A 195 -3.90 3.09 29.59
N ARG A 196 -3.72 4.40 29.71
CA ARG A 196 -2.88 5.16 28.77
C ARG A 196 -1.41 4.79 28.87
N LEU A 197 -0.92 4.58 30.11
CA LEU A 197 0.44 4.12 30.36
C LEU A 197 0.69 2.76 29.68
N PHE A 198 -0.22 1.81 29.83
CA PHE A 198 -0.08 0.48 29.24
C PHE A 198 -0.14 0.51 27.71
N GLN A 199 -0.98 1.37 27.12
CA GLN A 199 -0.96 1.58 25.66
C GLN A 199 0.38 2.11 25.16
N PHE A 200 1.03 2.99 25.93
CA PHE A 200 2.35 3.46 25.61
C PHE A 200 3.42 2.37 25.80
N PHE A 201 3.28 1.53 26.81
CA PHE A 201 4.14 0.36 27.02
C PHE A 201 4.07 -0.61 25.84
N ASP A 202 2.87 -0.92 25.35
CA ASP A 202 2.67 -1.76 24.16
C ASP A 202 3.41 -1.19 22.93
N GLU A 203 3.46 0.14 22.77
CA GLU A 203 4.18 0.77 21.66
C GLU A 203 5.70 0.63 21.81
N ILE A 204 6.25 0.78 23.01
CA ILE A 204 7.68 0.57 23.28
C ILE A 204 8.06 -0.92 23.07
N GLU A 205 7.21 -1.85 23.51
CA GLU A 205 7.39 -3.29 23.23
C GLU A 205 7.45 -3.57 21.73
N ARG A 206 6.57 -2.94 20.95
CA ARG A 206 6.53 -3.06 19.50
C ARG A 206 7.82 -2.53 18.86
N ILE A 207 8.31 -1.37 19.30
CA ILE A 207 9.56 -0.80 18.81
C ILE A 207 10.74 -1.72 19.15
N HIS A 208 10.79 -2.24 20.37
CA HIS A 208 11.84 -3.20 20.76
C HIS A 208 11.80 -4.46 19.90
N HIS A 209 10.61 -5.03 19.62
CA HIS A 209 10.46 -6.17 18.73
C HIS A 209 10.98 -5.85 17.32
N CYS A 210 10.63 -4.68 16.78
CA CYS A 210 11.13 -4.21 15.50
C CYS A 210 12.67 -4.14 15.47
N PHE A 211 13.28 -3.60 16.51
CA PHE A 211 14.75 -3.53 16.64
C PHE A 211 15.41 -4.91 16.78
N THR A 212 14.76 -5.83 17.48
CA THR A 212 15.28 -7.22 17.59
C THR A 212 15.31 -7.87 16.19
N ILE A 213 14.25 -7.74 15.39
CA ILE A 213 14.24 -8.24 14.02
C ILE A 213 15.29 -7.49 13.18
N TYR A 214 15.40 -6.17 13.36
CA TYR A 214 16.36 -5.33 12.63
C TYR A 214 17.81 -5.79 12.85
N LEU A 215 18.19 -6.14 14.06
CA LEU A 215 19.56 -6.49 14.41
C LEU A 215 19.86 -7.98 14.22
N ASP A 216 18.97 -8.85 14.68
CA ASP A 216 19.31 -10.26 14.92
C ASP A 216 18.68 -11.23 13.93
N ASP A 217 17.55 -10.88 13.29
CA ASP A 217 16.86 -11.79 12.38
C ASP A 217 17.21 -11.51 10.92
N TRP A 218 18.10 -12.31 10.36
CA TRP A 218 18.56 -12.23 8.97
C TRP A 218 17.97 -13.33 8.08
N ARG A 219 16.84 -13.89 8.45
CA ARG A 219 16.14 -14.84 7.59
C ARG A 219 15.74 -14.15 6.27
N PRO A 220 15.84 -14.84 5.13
CA PRO A 220 15.58 -14.26 3.80
C PRO A 220 14.17 -13.65 3.66
N ARG A 221 13.21 -14.11 4.49
CA ARG A 221 11.85 -13.56 4.48
C ARG A 221 11.74 -12.11 5.01
N TRP A 222 12.71 -11.66 5.84
CA TRP A 222 12.73 -10.32 6.41
C TRP A 222 13.54 -9.37 5.52
N VAL A 223 12.84 -8.47 4.83
CA VAL A 223 13.47 -7.41 4.03
C VAL A 223 13.41 -6.10 4.79
N LYS A 224 14.57 -5.54 5.09
CA LYS A 224 14.74 -4.33 5.91
C LYS A 224 15.09 -3.15 5.02
N GLU A 225 14.34 -2.06 5.18
CA GLU A 225 14.43 -0.88 4.32
C GLU A 225 14.47 0.41 5.15
N TYR A 226 15.27 1.39 4.70
CA TYR A 226 15.26 2.75 5.22
C TYR A 226 14.75 3.70 4.12
N LEU A 227 13.73 4.49 4.47
CA LEU A 227 13.14 5.50 3.61
C LEU A 227 13.32 6.87 4.27
N PRO A 228 14.26 7.70 3.79
CA PRO A 228 14.42 9.06 4.29
C PRO A 228 13.18 9.90 3.95
N GLN A 229 12.71 10.68 4.91
CA GLN A 229 11.61 11.64 4.71
C GLN A 229 12.13 13.06 4.57
N ASN A 230 13.16 13.40 5.35
CA ASN A 230 13.99 14.61 5.25
C ASN A 230 15.28 14.35 6.04
N GLU A 231 16.15 15.39 6.26
CA GLU A 231 17.43 15.25 6.93
C GLU A 231 17.31 14.71 8.37
N ASP A 232 16.23 15.07 9.08
CA ASP A 232 16.02 14.72 10.49
C ASP A 232 15.03 13.57 10.69
N HIS A 233 14.41 13.08 9.64
CA HIS A 233 13.31 12.13 9.75
C HIS A 233 13.42 11.00 8.72
N GLY A 234 13.10 9.80 9.17
CA GLY A 234 13.08 8.61 8.34
C GLY A 234 12.12 7.53 8.83
N LEU A 235 11.86 6.59 7.98
CA LEU A 235 11.06 5.41 8.23
C LEU A 235 11.94 4.17 8.06
N ILE A 236 11.99 3.34 9.09
CA ILE A 236 12.54 1.98 8.97
C ILE A 236 11.34 1.04 8.77
N GLU A 237 11.37 0.29 7.70
CA GLU A 237 10.35 -0.71 7.37
C GLU A 237 11.00 -2.11 7.32
N ILE A 238 10.35 -3.08 7.94
CA ILE A 238 10.76 -4.48 7.91
C ILE A 238 9.61 -5.28 7.32
N HIS A 239 9.78 -5.77 6.10
CA HIS A 239 8.77 -6.47 5.34
C HIS A 239 8.85 -7.98 5.60
N ASP A 240 7.74 -8.60 6.01
CA ASP A 240 7.61 -10.06 6.07
C ASP A 240 7.07 -10.58 4.73
N LEU A 241 7.91 -11.27 3.97
CA LEU A 241 7.53 -11.82 2.66
C LEU A 241 6.62 -13.06 2.75
N GLU A 242 6.50 -13.66 3.94
CA GLU A 242 5.65 -14.84 4.19
C GLU A 242 4.28 -14.49 4.80
N ALA A 243 3.98 -13.23 5.03
CA ALA A 243 2.71 -12.82 5.63
C ALA A 243 1.47 -13.19 4.80
N SER A 244 1.66 -13.63 3.56
CA SER A 244 0.59 -14.22 2.73
C SER A 244 -0.07 -15.46 3.34
N LEU A 245 0.57 -16.11 4.34
CA LEU A 245 0.03 -17.25 5.08
C LEU A 245 -0.97 -16.85 6.19
N LEU A 246 -1.29 -15.57 6.33
CA LEU A 246 -2.26 -15.08 7.32
C LEU A 246 -3.60 -15.86 7.34
N PRO A 247 -4.22 -16.21 6.20
CA PRO A 247 -5.43 -17.02 6.21
C PRO A 247 -5.30 -18.34 6.94
N GLU A 248 -4.22 -19.09 6.68
CA GLU A 248 -3.98 -20.39 7.28
C GLU A 248 -3.79 -20.30 8.79
N THR A 249 -2.99 -19.34 9.24
CA THR A 249 -2.59 -19.25 10.66
C THR A 249 -3.63 -18.54 11.55
N LYS A 250 -4.46 -17.66 10.98
CA LYS A 250 -5.34 -16.79 11.78
C LYS A 250 -6.83 -16.95 11.46
N TRP A 251 -7.21 -17.20 10.20
CA TRP A 251 -8.62 -17.21 9.82
C TRP A 251 -9.25 -18.61 9.87
N TYR A 252 -8.57 -19.66 9.43
CA TYR A 252 -9.12 -21.01 9.48
C TYR A 252 -9.50 -21.47 10.89
N PRO A 253 -8.71 -21.17 11.93
CA PRO A 253 -9.12 -21.50 13.29
C PRO A 253 -10.34 -20.71 13.79
N ARG A 254 -10.63 -19.54 13.18
CA ARG A 254 -11.66 -18.63 13.67
C ARG A 254 -12.99 -18.72 12.92
N TYR A 255 -12.96 -19.02 11.62
CA TYR A 255 -14.16 -19.02 10.77
C TYR A 255 -14.45 -20.41 10.24
N GLU A 256 -15.71 -20.83 10.32
CA GLU A 256 -16.15 -22.14 9.79
C GLU A 256 -16.15 -22.17 8.26
N ARG A 257 -16.45 -21.01 7.63
CA ARG A 257 -16.52 -20.86 6.17
C ARG A 257 -15.93 -19.55 5.72
N ILE A 258 -15.06 -19.62 4.73
CA ILE A 258 -14.44 -18.44 4.13
C ILE A 258 -14.73 -18.47 2.63
N ILE A 259 -15.27 -17.35 2.11
CA ILE A 259 -15.57 -17.16 0.69
C ILE A 259 -14.70 -16.03 0.16
N TYR A 260 -13.90 -16.35 -0.84
CA TYR A 260 -13.08 -15.37 -1.56
C TYR A 260 -13.74 -15.02 -2.88
N THR A 261 -14.04 -13.74 -3.13
CA THR A 261 -14.62 -13.27 -4.39
C THR A 261 -13.71 -12.25 -5.07
N SER A 262 -13.65 -12.27 -6.38
CA SER A 262 -13.03 -11.24 -7.21
C SER A 262 -13.23 -11.52 -8.70
N GLY A 263 -13.14 -10.48 -9.52
CA GLY A 263 -13.02 -10.61 -10.98
C GLY A 263 -11.72 -11.26 -11.45
N THR A 264 -10.71 -11.42 -10.57
CA THR A 264 -9.31 -11.74 -10.91
C THR A 264 -8.65 -12.79 -10.00
N LEU A 265 -9.38 -13.83 -9.57
CA LEU A 265 -8.85 -14.89 -8.68
C LEU A 265 -7.94 -15.90 -9.39
N LYS A 266 -7.99 -16.00 -10.71
CA LYS A 266 -7.17 -16.91 -11.52
C LYS A 266 -6.31 -16.15 -12.52
N PHE A 267 -5.18 -16.74 -12.89
CA PHE A 267 -4.34 -16.25 -13.96
C PHE A 267 -4.45 -17.18 -15.18
N GLY A 268 -5.13 -16.73 -16.25
CA GLY A 268 -5.48 -17.58 -17.38
C GLY A 268 -6.30 -18.80 -16.93
N ASN A 269 -5.79 -20.00 -17.17
CA ASN A 269 -6.41 -21.25 -16.72
C ASN A 269 -5.90 -21.72 -15.35
N ASN A 270 -4.92 -21.02 -14.76
CA ASN A 270 -4.37 -21.40 -13.45
C ASN A 270 -5.30 -20.93 -12.32
N LYS A 271 -6.14 -21.86 -11.83
CA LYS A 271 -7.03 -21.66 -10.68
C LYS A 271 -6.28 -21.66 -9.35
N LYS A 272 -5.03 -22.14 -9.31
CA LYS A 272 -4.22 -22.21 -8.09
C LYS A 272 -3.45 -20.92 -7.81
N TYR A 273 -3.50 -19.93 -8.70
CA TYR A 273 -2.69 -18.70 -8.57
C TYR A 273 -2.91 -17.99 -7.24
N LEU A 274 -4.14 -17.59 -6.93
CA LEU A 274 -4.45 -16.95 -5.65
C LEU A 274 -4.38 -17.93 -4.46
N PRO A 275 -4.96 -19.12 -4.53
CA PRO A 275 -4.82 -20.10 -3.46
C PRO A 275 -3.38 -20.32 -2.99
N GLN A 276 -2.44 -20.54 -3.90
CA GLN A 276 -1.03 -20.70 -3.56
C GLN A 276 -0.43 -19.49 -2.83
N ARG A 277 -0.81 -18.28 -3.25
CA ARG A 277 -0.33 -17.05 -2.62
C ARG A 277 -0.92 -16.80 -1.23
N LEU A 278 -2.05 -17.41 -0.91
CA LEU A 278 -2.73 -17.33 0.37
C LEU A 278 -2.51 -18.56 1.25
N GLY A 279 -1.65 -19.50 0.83
CA GLY A 279 -1.41 -20.75 1.57
C GLY A 279 -2.62 -21.68 1.63
N LEU A 280 -3.58 -21.55 0.68
CA LEU A 280 -4.80 -22.36 0.68
C LEU A 280 -4.55 -23.71 0.03
N THR A 281 -4.78 -24.79 0.77
CA THR A 281 -4.54 -26.17 0.30
C THR A 281 -5.78 -26.78 -0.36
N GLU A 282 -6.96 -26.57 0.23
CA GLU A 282 -8.22 -27.14 -0.25
C GLU A 282 -9.23 -26.04 -0.54
N VAL A 283 -9.51 -25.81 -1.82
CA VAL A 283 -10.47 -24.78 -2.25
C VAL A 283 -11.41 -25.31 -3.33
N THR A 284 -12.69 -25.01 -3.19
CA THR A 284 -13.68 -25.18 -4.28
C THR A 284 -13.69 -23.92 -5.12
N PHE A 285 -13.35 -24.02 -6.40
CA PHE A 285 -13.26 -22.90 -7.31
C PHE A 285 -14.44 -22.86 -8.28
N LYS A 286 -15.25 -21.79 -8.20
CA LYS A 286 -16.37 -21.53 -9.11
C LYS A 286 -16.06 -20.32 -10.00
N THR A 287 -16.31 -20.44 -11.29
CA THR A 287 -16.23 -19.32 -12.24
C THR A 287 -17.62 -18.97 -12.73
N LEU A 288 -18.00 -17.71 -12.59
CA LEU A 288 -19.25 -17.19 -13.14
C LEU A 288 -18.98 -16.57 -14.52
N PRO A 289 -19.88 -16.69 -15.48
CA PRO A 289 -19.77 -15.99 -16.76
C PRO A 289 -19.90 -14.46 -16.53
N THR A 290 -19.24 -13.68 -17.40
CA THR A 290 -19.49 -12.24 -17.44
C THR A 290 -20.83 -11.97 -18.14
N PRO A 291 -21.66 -11.03 -17.66
CA PRO A 291 -22.85 -10.60 -18.36
C PRO A 291 -22.54 -9.73 -19.60
N TYR A 292 -21.33 -9.16 -19.69
CA TYR A 292 -20.99 -8.15 -20.69
C TYR A 292 -20.48 -8.77 -21.98
N ASN A 293 -20.89 -8.21 -23.13
CA ASN A 293 -20.41 -8.58 -24.46
C ASN A 293 -19.16 -7.76 -24.85
N TYR A 294 -18.01 -8.17 -24.34
CA TYR A 294 -16.75 -7.47 -24.65
C TYR A 294 -16.37 -7.49 -26.13
N ALA A 295 -16.84 -8.46 -26.92
CA ALA A 295 -16.56 -8.53 -28.35
C ALA A 295 -17.23 -7.39 -29.12
N GLU A 296 -18.39 -6.95 -28.69
CA GLU A 296 -19.13 -5.83 -29.29
C GLU A 296 -18.78 -4.51 -28.65
N ASN A 297 -18.66 -4.48 -27.31
CA ASN A 297 -18.64 -3.26 -26.52
C ASN A 297 -17.24 -2.75 -26.20
N ALA A 298 -16.17 -3.52 -26.46
CA ALA A 298 -14.81 -3.09 -26.16
C ALA A 298 -13.86 -3.27 -27.34
N ARG A 299 -12.85 -2.40 -27.43
CA ARG A 299 -11.74 -2.50 -28.40
C ARG A 299 -10.43 -2.32 -27.67
N VAL A 300 -9.38 -3.02 -28.11
CA VAL A 300 -8.01 -2.85 -27.61
C VAL A 300 -7.06 -2.62 -28.79
N TYR A 301 -6.34 -1.52 -28.72
CA TYR A 301 -5.41 -1.13 -29.76
C TYR A 301 -3.99 -0.97 -29.21
N VAL A 302 -3.00 -1.29 -30.06
CA VAL A 302 -1.58 -1.03 -29.84
C VAL A 302 -1.06 -0.29 -31.07
N PRO A 303 -0.59 0.97 -30.94
CA PRO A 303 -0.03 1.68 -32.09
C PRO A 303 1.29 1.06 -32.58
N GLU A 304 1.44 0.91 -33.90
CA GLU A 304 2.67 0.40 -34.50
C GLU A 304 3.86 1.35 -34.29
N GLU A 305 3.59 2.67 -34.22
CA GLU A 305 4.59 3.71 -34.02
C GLU A 305 4.93 3.94 -32.54
N ALA A 306 4.39 3.12 -31.63
CA ALA A 306 4.66 3.28 -30.22
C ALA A 306 6.18 3.24 -29.94
N VAL A 307 6.67 4.25 -29.26
CA VAL A 307 8.10 4.44 -28.97
C VAL A 307 8.63 3.25 -28.19
N ALA A 308 9.79 2.75 -28.61
CA ALA A 308 10.44 1.66 -27.90
C ALA A 308 10.91 2.12 -26.51
N ILE A 309 10.16 1.71 -25.48
CA ILE A 309 10.33 2.12 -24.07
C ILE A 309 11.77 1.93 -23.57
N GLN A 310 12.49 0.95 -24.12
CA GLN A 310 13.85 0.60 -23.69
C GLN A 310 14.90 1.68 -24.04
N ASN A 311 14.62 2.49 -25.07
CA ASN A 311 15.57 3.44 -25.64
C ASN A 311 15.12 4.91 -25.51
N ALA A 312 13.89 5.16 -25.09
CA ALA A 312 13.34 6.51 -25.00
C ALA A 312 13.61 7.14 -23.63
N SER A 313 14.03 8.39 -23.63
CA SER A 313 14.07 9.23 -22.43
C SER A 313 12.66 9.52 -21.91
N SER A 314 12.53 9.91 -20.63
CA SER A 314 11.25 10.34 -20.05
C SER A 314 10.62 11.50 -20.83
N TYR A 315 11.44 12.38 -21.40
CA TYR A 315 10.99 13.52 -22.21
C TYR A 315 10.40 13.08 -23.55
N GLU A 316 11.09 12.22 -24.33
CA GLU A 316 10.61 11.70 -25.62
C GLU A 316 9.34 10.88 -25.46
N MET A 317 9.29 10.03 -24.41
CA MET A 317 8.08 9.29 -24.08
C MET A 317 6.95 10.24 -23.68
N GLY A 318 7.25 11.29 -22.91
CA GLY A 318 6.30 12.32 -22.55
C GLY A 318 5.72 13.03 -23.78
N GLN A 319 6.54 13.40 -24.73
CA GLN A 319 6.10 14.00 -26.00
C GLN A 319 5.19 13.08 -26.80
N TYR A 320 5.60 11.82 -26.99
CA TYR A 320 4.79 10.84 -27.70
C TYR A 320 3.40 10.66 -27.08
N ILE A 321 3.32 10.55 -25.75
CA ILE A 321 2.05 10.42 -25.01
C ILE A 321 1.23 11.71 -25.15
N SER A 322 1.84 12.88 -25.02
CA SER A 322 1.18 14.18 -25.15
C SER A 322 0.58 14.40 -26.53
N ASP A 323 1.35 14.08 -27.58
CA ASP A 323 0.90 14.16 -28.98
C ASP A 323 -0.25 13.16 -29.26
N THR A 324 -0.19 11.98 -28.65
CA THR A 324 -1.27 10.99 -28.74
C THR A 324 -2.55 11.49 -28.08
N ILE A 325 -2.47 12.05 -26.87
CA ILE A 325 -3.60 12.64 -26.16
C ILE A 325 -4.21 13.78 -27.01
N GLU A 326 -3.38 14.67 -27.54
CA GLU A 326 -3.83 15.81 -28.35
C GLU A 326 -4.56 15.34 -29.63
N LYS A 327 -4.02 14.35 -30.36
CA LYS A 327 -4.67 13.79 -31.55
C LYS A 327 -6.03 13.18 -31.22
N LEU A 328 -6.14 12.42 -30.13
CA LEU A 328 -7.39 11.82 -29.67
C LEU A 328 -8.42 12.88 -29.26
N MET A 329 -8.01 13.92 -28.53
CA MET A 329 -8.90 15.01 -28.13
C MET A 329 -9.35 15.90 -29.29
N ALA A 330 -8.51 16.05 -30.32
CA ALA A 330 -8.87 16.81 -31.52
C ALA A 330 -9.88 16.09 -32.42
N GLN A 331 -9.91 14.77 -32.39
CA GLN A 331 -10.80 13.96 -33.21
C GLN A 331 -12.13 13.64 -32.50
N GLU A 332 -12.07 13.39 -31.21
CA GLU A 332 -13.18 13.00 -30.36
C GLU A 332 -13.14 13.80 -29.05
N GLU A 333 -14.08 14.73 -28.88
CA GLU A 333 -14.23 15.46 -27.61
C GLU A 333 -14.80 14.54 -26.52
N ARG A 334 -14.01 13.55 -26.09
CA ARG A 334 -14.43 12.54 -25.10
C ARG A 334 -13.47 12.53 -23.91
N SER A 335 -14.03 12.25 -22.75
CA SER A 335 -13.22 12.09 -21.55
C SER A 335 -12.33 10.83 -21.64
N MET A 336 -11.06 10.98 -21.26
CA MET A 336 -10.11 9.88 -21.25
C MET A 336 -9.34 9.79 -19.92
N LEU A 337 -9.06 8.57 -19.50
CA LEU A 337 -8.16 8.27 -18.39
C LEU A 337 -6.84 7.74 -18.95
N VAL A 338 -5.74 8.37 -18.56
CA VAL A 338 -4.39 7.96 -18.93
C VAL A 338 -3.67 7.40 -17.72
N LEU A 339 -3.31 6.13 -17.75
CA LEU A 339 -2.69 5.40 -16.66
C LEU A 339 -1.17 5.32 -16.82
N PHE A 340 -0.49 5.77 -15.79
CA PHE A 340 0.97 5.79 -15.70
C PHE A 340 1.50 4.77 -14.69
N THR A 341 2.74 4.33 -14.90
CA THR A 341 3.50 3.51 -13.94
C THR A 341 4.55 4.32 -13.16
N SER A 342 4.63 5.63 -13.38
CA SER A 342 5.59 6.54 -12.77
C SER A 342 4.96 7.93 -12.61
N HIS A 343 5.08 8.54 -11.43
CA HIS A 343 4.65 9.92 -11.17
C HIS A 343 5.52 10.93 -11.92
N GLU A 344 6.79 10.65 -12.15
CA GLU A 344 7.69 11.49 -12.93
C GLU A 344 7.18 11.66 -14.37
N LEU A 345 6.89 10.53 -15.04
CA LEU A 345 6.36 10.56 -16.42
C LEU A 345 4.98 11.23 -16.46
N LEU A 346 4.11 10.98 -15.47
CA LEU A 346 2.82 11.67 -15.34
C LEU A 346 3.01 13.18 -15.28
N SER A 347 3.92 13.67 -14.42
CA SER A 347 4.21 15.09 -14.27
C SER A 347 4.79 15.68 -15.57
N THR A 348 5.71 14.99 -16.23
CA THR A 348 6.27 15.40 -17.52
C THR A 348 5.17 15.57 -18.57
N VAL A 349 4.27 14.59 -18.72
CA VAL A 349 3.16 14.65 -19.67
C VAL A 349 2.18 15.78 -19.30
N TYR A 350 1.88 15.96 -18.02
CA TYR A 350 1.01 17.05 -17.57
C TYR A 350 1.52 18.42 -18.04
N HIS A 351 2.81 18.69 -17.78
CA HIS A 351 3.39 19.99 -18.16
C HIS A 351 3.51 20.18 -19.68
N GLN A 352 3.57 19.12 -20.45
CA GLN A 352 3.60 19.19 -21.91
C GLN A 352 2.23 19.34 -22.55
N VAL A 353 1.21 18.63 -22.04
CA VAL A 353 -0.12 18.56 -22.67
C VAL A 353 -1.10 19.63 -22.15
N GLN A 354 -1.01 19.99 -20.87
CA GLN A 354 -1.94 20.94 -20.23
C GLN A 354 -1.98 22.31 -20.92
N PRO A 355 -0.86 22.97 -21.30
CA PRO A 355 -0.91 24.26 -22.00
C PRO A 355 -1.62 24.16 -23.36
N ARG A 356 -1.34 23.07 -24.12
CA ARG A 356 -1.88 22.85 -25.47
C ARG A 356 -3.39 22.60 -25.47
N LEU A 357 -3.89 21.86 -24.49
CA LEU A 357 -5.32 21.57 -24.35
C LEU A 357 -6.09 22.74 -23.74
N LEU A 358 -5.47 23.50 -22.83
CA LEU A 358 -6.07 24.69 -22.23
C LEU A 358 -6.39 25.77 -23.27
N GLU A 359 -5.52 25.97 -24.27
CA GLU A 359 -5.75 26.86 -25.41
C GLU A 359 -7.01 26.47 -26.21
N LYS A 360 -7.36 25.18 -26.20
CA LYS A 360 -8.58 24.63 -26.84
C LYS A 360 -9.80 24.57 -25.90
N GLY A 361 -9.68 25.13 -24.68
CA GLY A 361 -10.74 25.12 -23.67
C GLY A 361 -10.96 23.74 -23.00
N GLN A 362 -10.02 22.80 -23.18
CA GLN A 362 -10.08 21.45 -22.62
C GLN A 362 -9.25 21.36 -21.33
N GLU A 363 -9.77 20.64 -20.34
CA GLU A 363 -9.13 20.54 -19.04
C GLU A 363 -8.27 19.27 -18.91
N VAL A 364 -7.09 19.40 -18.29
CA VAL A 364 -6.24 18.28 -17.90
C VAL A 364 -6.17 18.22 -16.39
N LEU A 365 -6.58 17.09 -15.82
CA LEU A 365 -6.54 16.80 -14.40
C LEU A 365 -5.43 15.77 -14.12
N ALA A 366 -4.60 16.01 -13.11
CA ALA A 366 -3.47 15.14 -12.80
C ALA A 366 -3.40 14.83 -11.32
N GLN A 367 -3.19 13.56 -11.01
CA GLN A 367 -2.98 13.06 -9.66
C GLN A 367 -1.77 13.75 -9.02
N GLY A 368 -1.93 14.24 -7.78
CA GLY A 368 -0.86 14.91 -7.03
C GLY A 368 -0.62 16.37 -7.44
N ILE A 369 -1.23 16.84 -8.55
CA ILE A 369 -1.07 18.22 -9.07
C ILE A 369 -2.37 19.00 -9.01
N SER A 370 -3.48 18.42 -9.48
CA SER A 370 -4.76 19.16 -9.64
C SER A 370 -5.66 19.13 -8.39
N GLY A 371 -5.17 18.61 -7.27
CA GLY A 371 -5.88 18.57 -5.98
C GLY A 371 -6.04 17.17 -5.42
N SER A 372 -6.92 17.00 -4.41
CA SER A 372 -7.20 15.68 -3.83
C SER A 372 -7.91 14.77 -4.84
N ARG A 373 -7.77 13.44 -4.66
CA ARG A 373 -8.40 12.44 -5.51
C ARG A 373 -9.91 12.67 -5.69
N GLU A 374 -10.61 12.98 -4.61
CA GLU A 374 -12.05 13.22 -4.63
C GLU A 374 -12.42 14.46 -5.48
N LYS A 375 -11.66 15.55 -5.33
CA LYS A 375 -11.86 16.77 -6.12
C LYS A 375 -11.61 16.52 -7.61
N ILE A 376 -10.55 15.78 -7.93
CA ILE A 376 -10.21 15.42 -9.31
C ILE A 376 -11.35 14.58 -9.94
N LEU A 377 -11.82 13.54 -9.26
CA LEU A 377 -12.89 12.67 -9.75
C LEU A 377 -14.20 13.43 -9.93
N LYS A 378 -14.56 14.32 -9.00
CA LYS A 378 -15.74 15.19 -9.13
C LYS A 378 -15.66 16.12 -10.33
N ARG A 379 -14.48 16.71 -10.60
CA ARG A 379 -14.25 17.55 -11.78
C ARG A 379 -14.31 16.74 -13.07
N PHE A 380 -13.72 15.56 -13.10
CA PHE A 380 -13.74 14.66 -14.25
C PHE A 380 -15.16 14.23 -14.64
N SER A 381 -16.03 13.99 -13.66
CA SER A 381 -17.43 13.55 -13.88
C SER A 381 -18.40 14.71 -14.20
N ASN A 382 -17.93 15.95 -14.41
CA ASN A 382 -18.80 17.11 -14.67
C ASN A 382 -19.45 17.15 -16.07
N GLY A 383 -19.31 16.09 -16.87
CA GLY A 383 -19.93 16.00 -18.21
C GLY A 383 -19.22 16.78 -19.32
N LYS A 384 -18.11 17.45 -19.04
CA LYS A 384 -17.24 18.06 -20.05
C LYS A 384 -16.12 17.09 -20.42
N PRO A 385 -15.73 17.03 -21.71
CA PRO A 385 -14.57 16.24 -22.13
C PRO A 385 -13.30 16.68 -21.42
N ASN A 386 -12.68 15.77 -20.67
CA ASN A 386 -11.52 16.05 -19.86
C ASN A 386 -10.49 14.92 -19.98
N VAL A 387 -9.23 15.25 -19.77
CA VAL A 387 -8.13 14.28 -19.66
C VAL A 387 -7.77 14.12 -18.20
N LEU A 388 -7.79 12.88 -17.71
CA LEU A 388 -7.37 12.52 -16.36
C LEU A 388 -6.07 11.71 -16.42
N LEU A 389 -5.01 12.23 -15.83
CA LEU A 389 -3.73 11.57 -15.70
C LEU A 389 -3.62 10.94 -14.31
N GLY A 390 -3.54 9.60 -14.23
CA GLY A 390 -3.48 8.86 -12.98
C GLY A 390 -2.35 7.84 -12.93
N ALA A 391 -1.80 7.62 -11.73
CA ALA A 391 -0.83 6.59 -11.43
C ALA A 391 -1.32 5.75 -10.24
N ASP A 392 -0.61 4.73 -9.84
CA ASP A 392 -0.84 3.89 -8.64
C ASP A 392 -2.31 3.70 -8.25
N SER A 393 -2.84 4.56 -7.39
CA SER A 393 -4.22 4.46 -6.88
C SER A 393 -5.30 4.67 -7.95
N PHE A 394 -4.94 5.16 -9.14
CA PHE A 394 -5.85 5.27 -10.27
C PHE A 394 -5.89 4.02 -11.13
N TRP A 395 -4.98 3.07 -10.94
CA TRP A 395 -5.09 1.73 -11.54
C TRP A 395 -6.23 0.92 -10.91
N GLU A 396 -6.58 1.21 -9.66
CA GLU A 396 -7.56 0.47 -8.87
C GLU A 396 -8.51 1.43 -8.13
N GLY A 397 -9.75 1.00 -7.87
CA GLY A 397 -10.68 1.72 -6.99
C GLY A 397 -11.17 3.10 -7.48
N VAL A 398 -11.10 3.41 -8.77
CA VAL A 398 -11.75 4.60 -9.36
C VAL A 398 -13.08 4.18 -9.94
N ASP A 399 -14.16 4.73 -9.40
CA ASP A 399 -15.50 4.55 -9.93
C ASP A 399 -15.88 5.76 -10.78
N LEU A 400 -15.92 5.55 -12.11
CA LEU A 400 -16.33 6.56 -13.08
C LEU A 400 -17.59 6.02 -13.76
N PRO A 401 -18.78 6.55 -13.46
CA PRO A 401 -20.04 5.99 -13.93
C PRO A 401 -20.27 6.24 -15.43
N GLY A 402 -20.74 5.20 -16.10
CA GLY A 402 -21.35 5.25 -17.43
C GLY A 402 -20.48 5.87 -18.52
N THR A 403 -21.06 6.80 -19.26
CA THR A 403 -20.43 7.51 -20.39
C THR A 403 -19.25 8.43 -20.00
N ALA A 404 -18.97 8.58 -18.70
CA ALA A 404 -17.87 9.44 -18.23
C ALA A 404 -16.47 8.92 -18.63
N LEU A 405 -16.33 7.62 -18.95
CA LEU A 405 -15.06 7.05 -19.37
C LEU A 405 -15.26 6.08 -20.55
N GLN A 406 -14.95 6.53 -21.75
CA GLN A 406 -15.01 5.72 -22.96
C GLN A 406 -13.63 5.41 -23.55
N LEU A 407 -12.60 6.15 -23.15
CA LEU A 407 -11.23 5.97 -23.64
C LEU A 407 -10.25 5.83 -22.46
N LEU A 408 -9.56 4.71 -22.45
CA LEU A 408 -8.52 4.41 -21.47
C LEU A 408 -7.19 4.25 -22.19
N ILE A 409 -6.17 4.94 -21.72
CA ILE A 409 -4.81 4.86 -22.25
C ILE A 409 -3.90 4.26 -21.18
N VAL A 410 -3.19 3.21 -21.53
CA VAL A 410 -2.11 2.62 -20.72
C VAL A 410 -0.78 3.00 -21.35
N THR A 411 0.00 3.83 -20.68
CA THR A 411 1.25 4.37 -21.21
C THR A 411 2.38 3.33 -21.24
N ARG A 412 2.41 2.44 -20.24
CA ARG A 412 3.34 1.30 -20.12
C ARG A 412 2.64 0.11 -19.48
N LEU A 413 3.06 -1.09 -19.82
CA LEU A 413 2.61 -2.30 -19.13
C LEU A 413 2.88 -2.19 -17.62
N PRO A 414 1.91 -2.50 -16.74
CA PRO A 414 1.95 -2.20 -15.31
C PRO A 414 2.83 -3.18 -14.52
N PHE A 415 4.07 -3.35 -14.95
CA PHE A 415 5.08 -4.06 -14.20
C PHE A 415 5.61 -3.19 -13.06
N GLU A 416 5.89 -3.80 -11.92
CA GLU A 416 6.66 -3.15 -10.86
C GLU A 416 8.08 -2.85 -11.37
N ASN A 417 8.67 -1.76 -10.90
CA ASN A 417 10.04 -1.42 -11.29
C ASN A 417 11.02 -2.46 -10.71
N PRO A 418 11.68 -3.27 -11.55
CA PRO A 418 12.57 -4.33 -11.08
C PRO A 418 13.86 -3.80 -10.44
N LYS A 419 14.14 -2.50 -10.57
CA LYS A 419 15.30 -1.86 -9.95
C LYS A 419 15.04 -1.43 -8.50
N ARG A 420 13.77 -1.42 -8.04
CA ARG A 420 13.47 -1.09 -6.64
C ARG A 420 14.11 -2.13 -5.72
N PRO A 421 14.81 -1.71 -4.67
CA PRO A 421 15.50 -2.63 -3.75
C PRO A 421 14.59 -3.70 -3.16
N LEU A 422 13.38 -3.33 -2.73
CA LEU A 422 12.39 -4.27 -2.19
C LEU A 422 11.96 -5.32 -3.23
N VAL A 423 11.75 -4.89 -4.49
CA VAL A 423 11.38 -5.82 -5.58
C VAL A 423 12.51 -6.81 -5.87
N GLN A 424 13.76 -6.32 -5.87
CA GLN A 424 14.94 -7.17 -6.05
C GLN A 424 15.06 -8.19 -4.92
N ALA A 425 14.92 -7.77 -3.67
CA ALA A 425 14.98 -8.65 -2.51
C ALA A 425 13.85 -9.70 -2.55
N LYS A 426 12.63 -9.29 -2.91
CA LYS A 426 11.50 -10.21 -3.10
C LYS A 426 11.77 -11.24 -4.20
N TYR A 427 12.37 -10.81 -5.31
CA TYR A 427 12.69 -11.72 -6.41
C TYR A 427 13.78 -12.71 -6.02
N ALA A 428 14.83 -12.25 -5.34
CA ALA A 428 15.87 -13.13 -4.81
C ALA A 428 15.32 -14.17 -3.83
N TYR A 429 14.40 -13.77 -2.95
CA TYR A 429 13.69 -14.69 -2.06
C TYR A 429 12.89 -15.74 -2.83
N LEU A 430 12.09 -15.35 -3.82
CA LEU A 430 11.30 -16.27 -4.64
C LEU A 430 12.19 -17.24 -5.44
N GLU A 431 13.32 -16.75 -5.99
CA GLU A 431 14.30 -17.59 -6.70
C GLU A 431 14.92 -18.63 -5.78
N ALA A 432 15.23 -18.28 -4.53
CA ALA A 432 15.73 -19.22 -3.52
C ALA A 432 14.70 -20.32 -3.19
N GLU A 433 13.40 -20.01 -3.27
CA GLU A 433 12.28 -20.96 -3.14
C GLU A 433 11.99 -21.74 -4.46
N GLY A 434 12.84 -21.61 -5.49
CA GLY A 434 12.66 -22.29 -6.77
C GLY A 434 11.53 -21.71 -7.65
N ILE A 435 11.05 -20.51 -7.33
CA ILE A 435 9.99 -19.81 -8.07
C ILE A 435 10.65 -18.85 -9.06
N GLN A 436 10.20 -18.85 -10.32
CA GLN A 436 10.65 -17.88 -11.32
C GLN A 436 9.88 -16.56 -11.16
N PRO A 437 10.45 -15.49 -10.58
CA PRO A 437 9.69 -14.31 -10.14
C PRO A 437 9.01 -13.59 -11.30
N PHE A 438 9.71 -13.39 -12.41
CA PHE A 438 9.13 -12.71 -13.55
C PHE A 438 7.92 -13.45 -14.12
N ALA A 439 8.03 -14.77 -14.30
CA ALA A 439 6.99 -15.58 -14.91
C ALA A 439 5.81 -15.87 -13.99
N GLN A 440 6.06 -16.05 -12.68
CA GLN A 440 5.06 -16.52 -11.72
C GLN A 440 4.51 -15.42 -10.81
N GLU A 441 5.18 -14.25 -10.73
CA GLU A 441 4.74 -13.11 -9.93
C GLU A 441 4.50 -11.85 -10.81
N ALA A 442 5.53 -11.35 -11.53
CA ALA A 442 5.43 -10.07 -12.24
C ALA A 442 4.41 -10.11 -13.39
N VAL A 443 4.46 -11.14 -14.25
CA VAL A 443 3.54 -11.26 -15.40
C VAL A 443 2.09 -11.45 -14.95
N PRO A 444 1.75 -12.34 -14.00
CA PRO A 444 0.40 -12.44 -13.47
C PRO A 444 -0.11 -11.13 -12.85
N LYS A 445 0.71 -10.46 -12.05
CA LYS A 445 0.34 -9.20 -11.39
C LYS A 445 0.03 -8.08 -12.41
N ALA A 446 0.88 -7.94 -13.43
CA ALA A 446 0.66 -7.00 -14.53
C ALA A 446 -0.61 -7.33 -15.33
N ALA A 447 -0.85 -8.61 -15.59
CA ALA A 447 -2.03 -9.08 -16.31
C ALA A 447 -3.34 -8.78 -15.56
N LEU A 448 -3.35 -9.00 -14.24
CA LEU A 448 -4.51 -8.69 -13.39
C LEU A 448 -4.80 -7.18 -13.38
N ARG A 449 -3.76 -6.33 -13.28
CA ARG A 449 -3.92 -4.86 -13.37
C ARG A 449 -4.49 -4.43 -14.72
N LEU A 450 -4.02 -4.99 -15.85
CA LEU A 450 -4.60 -4.71 -17.16
C LEU A 450 -6.07 -5.14 -17.26
N ARG A 451 -6.42 -6.30 -16.71
CA ARG A 451 -7.82 -6.76 -16.68
C ARG A 451 -8.71 -5.84 -15.84
N GLN A 452 -8.22 -5.35 -14.72
CA GLN A 452 -8.93 -4.37 -13.89
C GLN A 452 -9.14 -3.04 -14.60
N ALA A 453 -8.12 -2.58 -15.35
CA ALA A 453 -8.23 -1.39 -16.19
C ALA A 453 -9.33 -1.56 -17.25
N LEU A 454 -9.38 -2.70 -17.94
CA LEU A 454 -10.45 -3.03 -18.88
C LEU A 454 -11.85 -3.07 -18.23
N GLY A 455 -11.95 -3.60 -17.02
CA GLY A 455 -13.21 -3.67 -16.27
C GLY A 455 -13.80 -2.30 -15.92
N ARG A 456 -13.04 -1.21 -16.11
CA ARG A 456 -13.54 0.15 -15.91
C ARG A 456 -14.25 0.73 -17.11
N LEU A 457 -13.96 0.21 -18.29
CA LEU A 457 -14.59 0.66 -19.53
C LEU A 457 -16.01 0.10 -19.71
N ILE A 458 -16.26 -1.12 -19.21
CA ILE A 458 -17.52 -1.83 -19.42
C ILE A 458 -18.08 -2.25 -18.06
N ARG A 459 -19.14 -1.57 -17.61
CA ARG A 459 -19.81 -1.77 -16.32
C ARG A 459 -21.28 -2.12 -16.45
N SER A 460 -21.86 -1.75 -17.60
CA SER A 460 -23.21 -2.11 -18.00
C SER A 460 -23.20 -2.78 -19.37
N GLU A 461 -24.32 -3.33 -19.79
CA GLU A 461 -24.46 -3.91 -21.12
C GLU A 461 -24.47 -2.86 -22.24
N GLU A 462 -24.75 -1.61 -21.89
CA GLU A 462 -24.81 -0.47 -22.81
C GLU A 462 -23.46 0.26 -22.95
N ASP A 463 -22.52 0.04 -22.03
CA ASP A 463 -21.24 0.73 -22.05
C ASP A 463 -20.39 0.31 -23.25
N ARG A 464 -19.78 1.29 -23.89
CA ARG A 464 -18.77 1.09 -24.95
C ARG A 464 -17.49 1.82 -24.59
N GLY A 465 -16.37 1.18 -24.86
CA GLY A 465 -15.09 1.81 -24.56
C GLY A 465 -13.90 1.17 -25.27
N ALA A 466 -12.85 1.95 -25.41
CA ALA A 466 -11.61 1.51 -26.03
C ALA A 466 -10.41 1.66 -25.10
N LEU A 467 -9.52 0.68 -25.13
CA LEU A 467 -8.23 0.67 -24.45
C LEU A 467 -7.12 0.85 -25.47
N LEU A 468 -6.35 1.89 -25.34
CA LEU A 468 -5.14 2.12 -26.13
C LEU A 468 -3.90 1.81 -25.26
N ILE A 469 -3.07 0.87 -25.67
CA ILE A 469 -1.85 0.48 -24.95
C ILE A 469 -0.63 0.97 -25.75
N LEU A 470 0.08 1.97 -25.20
CA LEU A 470 1.24 2.59 -25.85
C LEU A 470 2.55 1.80 -25.64
N ASP A 471 2.44 0.51 -25.37
CA ASP A 471 3.56 -0.38 -25.10
C ASP A 471 3.48 -1.62 -26.00
N ARG A 472 4.26 -1.59 -27.07
CA ARG A 472 4.30 -2.68 -28.07
C ARG A 472 4.76 -4.02 -27.51
N ARG A 473 5.39 -4.05 -26.34
CA ARG A 473 5.77 -5.31 -25.70
C ARG A 473 4.55 -6.23 -25.43
N LEU A 474 3.34 -5.68 -25.42
CA LEU A 474 2.12 -6.49 -25.34
C LEU A 474 2.01 -7.46 -26.53
N VAL A 475 2.38 -7.03 -27.72
CA VAL A 475 2.28 -7.83 -28.97
C VAL A 475 3.61 -8.44 -29.38
N THR A 476 4.74 -7.78 -29.10
CA THR A 476 6.07 -8.21 -29.55
C THR A 476 6.79 -9.15 -28.57
N ALA A 477 6.53 -9.04 -27.24
CA ALA A 477 7.22 -9.84 -26.26
C ALA A 477 6.59 -11.23 -26.07
N LYS A 478 7.41 -12.24 -25.78
CA LYS A 478 6.93 -13.62 -25.51
C LYS A 478 5.88 -13.69 -24.41
N TYR A 479 6.01 -12.85 -23.36
CA TYR A 479 5.06 -12.80 -22.26
C TYR A 479 3.78 -12.04 -22.61
N GLY A 480 3.77 -11.23 -23.67
CA GLY A 480 2.59 -10.45 -24.07
C GLY A 480 1.38 -11.35 -24.35
N LYS A 481 1.57 -12.51 -24.99
CA LYS A 481 0.51 -13.51 -25.19
C LYS A 481 -0.12 -13.98 -23.87
N ARG A 482 0.67 -14.01 -22.77
CA ARG A 482 0.17 -14.39 -21.44
C ARG A 482 -0.66 -13.26 -20.82
N LEU A 483 -0.27 -12.00 -21.06
CA LEU A 483 -1.03 -10.83 -20.65
C LEU A 483 -2.38 -10.75 -21.37
N ILE A 484 -2.41 -11.00 -22.68
CA ILE A 484 -3.64 -10.99 -23.48
C ILE A 484 -4.60 -12.12 -23.07
N LYS A 485 -4.09 -13.29 -22.67
CA LYS A 485 -4.92 -14.43 -22.25
C LYS A 485 -5.84 -14.17 -21.05
N VAL A 486 -5.58 -13.12 -20.26
CA VAL A 486 -6.45 -12.76 -19.13
C VAL A 486 -7.58 -11.80 -19.53
N PHE A 487 -7.54 -11.27 -20.75
CA PHE A 487 -8.62 -10.42 -21.26
C PHE A 487 -9.93 -11.20 -21.37
N PRO A 488 -11.06 -10.53 -21.26
CA PRO A 488 -12.37 -11.16 -21.47
C PRO A 488 -12.45 -11.90 -22.81
N LYS A 489 -13.19 -12.98 -22.83
CA LYS A 489 -13.39 -13.75 -24.07
C LYS A 489 -14.04 -12.87 -25.15
N GLY A 490 -13.59 -13.03 -26.38
CA GLY A 490 -14.08 -12.29 -27.54
C GLY A 490 -13.40 -10.94 -27.75
N LEU A 491 -12.59 -10.45 -26.80
CA LEU A 491 -11.84 -9.22 -26.97
C LEU A 491 -10.51 -9.52 -27.70
N SER A 492 -10.34 -8.93 -28.87
CA SER A 492 -9.09 -9.00 -29.66
C SER A 492 -8.23 -7.76 -29.43
N VAL A 493 -6.92 -7.94 -29.51
CA VAL A 493 -5.95 -6.84 -29.53
C VAL A 493 -5.55 -6.60 -30.98
N LYS A 494 -5.74 -5.37 -31.48
CA LYS A 494 -5.34 -4.96 -32.82
C LYS A 494 -4.11 -4.08 -32.74
N GLU A 495 -3.06 -4.45 -33.47
CA GLU A 495 -1.90 -3.60 -33.75
C GLU A 495 -2.16 -2.92 -35.10
N ALA A 496 -2.07 -1.58 -35.16
CA ALA A 496 -2.32 -0.81 -36.38
C ALA A 496 -1.60 0.56 -36.29
N PRO A 497 -1.40 1.25 -37.43
CA PRO A 497 -0.97 2.64 -37.44
C PRO A 497 -1.96 3.57 -36.72
N MET A 498 -1.45 4.62 -36.07
CA MET A 498 -2.29 5.55 -35.29
C MET A 498 -3.43 6.18 -36.12
N PRO A 499 -3.24 6.60 -37.40
CA PRO A 499 -4.35 7.13 -38.20
C PRO A 499 -5.50 6.13 -38.36
N GLU A 500 -5.20 4.85 -38.61
CA GLU A 500 -6.21 3.79 -38.73
C GLU A 500 -6.95 3.57 -37.40
N ILE A 501 -6.22 3.56 -36.28
CA ILE A 501 -6.79 3.45 -34.93
C ILE A 501 -7.76 4.60 -34.68
N LEU A 502 -7.41 5.81 -35.04
CA LEU A 502 -8.25 6.99 -34.87
C LEU A 502 -9.57 6.88 -35.66
N GLU A 503 -9.52 6.46 -36.92
CA GLU A 503 -10.73 6.26 -37.74
C GLU A 503 -11.63 5.18 -37.14
N GLU A 504 -11.09 4.04 -36.77
CA GLU A 504 -11.86 2.95 -36.17
C GLU A 504 -12.46 3.35 -34.80
N LEU A 505 -11.73 4.08 -33.98
CA LEU A 505 -12.24 4.61 -32.71
C LEU A 505 -13.44 5.51 -32.91
N LYS A 506 -13.38 6.41 -33.92
CA LYS A 506 -14.48 7.29 -34.26
C LYS A 506 -15.73 6.51 -34.66
N GLU A 507 -15.56 5.54 -35.56
CA GLU A 507 -16.69 4.70 -35.98
C GLU A 507 -17.26 3.86 -34.82
N PHE A 508 -16.39 3.34 -33.98
CA PHE A 508 -16.79 2.45 -32.89
C PHE A 508 -17.50 3.18 -31.75
N LEU A 509 -17.00 4.35 -31.36
CA LEU A 509 -17.54 5.10 -30.22
C LEU A 509 -18.79 5.94 -30.59
N ASN A 510 -19.07 6.16 -31.88
CA ASN A 510 -20.27 6.89 -32.37
C ASN A 510 -21.44 5.97 -32.76
N LYS A 511 -21.25 4.66 -32.70
CA LYS A 511 -22.32 3.67 -32.82
C LYS A 511 -23.03 3.49 -31.49
#